data_f4decb186ed6f0ee8056cebf2a6d56f5
#
_entry.id   f4decb186ed6f0ee8056cebf2a6d56f5
#
_cell.length_a   1.000
_cell.length_b   1.000
_cell.length_c   1.000
_cell.angle_alpha   90.00
_cell.angle_beta   90.00
_cell.angle_gamma   90.00
#
_symmetry.space_group_name_H-M   'P 1'
#
loop_
_entity.id
_entity.type
_entity.pdbx_description
1 polymer ?
#
loop_
_entity_poly.entity_id
_entity_poly.type
_entity_poly.pdbx_seq_one_letter_code
_entity_poly.pdbx_strand_id
1 'polypeptide(L)'
;MITLLLAIALGLVLLAEIIDGSTNKFGFLAVVPGVLGTIFAIIFGIWTLWNIIVVASGFGIQEKIGIYEDQNTQIEQSIDAAVKAYCEHEQITYVQMSDGAVALVAAAYPELASSELVKTQMEVWTSNSKELKDLKSDLVDFHRAQYFLYFGGELS
;
A
#
# COMPACT_ATOMS: atom_id res chain seq x y z
N MET A 1 4.83 11.75 16.84
CA MET A 1 4.89 13.10 16.25
C MET A 1 3.53 13.77 16.19
N ILE A 2 2.50 13.12 15.66
CA ILE A 2 1.13 13.67 15.55
C ILE A 2 0.54 14.04 16.91
N THR A 3 0.69 13.19 17.93
CA THR A 3 0.21 13.45 19.29
C THR A 3 0.86 14.68 19.92
N LEU A 4 2.14 14.91 19.64
CA LEU A 4 2.85 16.11 20.08
C LEU A 4 2.32 17.38 19.42
N LEU A 5 2.08 17.33 18.10
CA LEU A 5 1.54 18.45 17.32
C LEU A 5 0.09 18.76 17.73
N LEU A 6 -0.72 17.73 18.00
CA LEU A 6 -2.08 17.87 18.51
C LEU A 6 -2.07 18.50 19.93
N ALA A 7 -1.14 18.06 20.80
CA ALA A 7 -0.99 18.63 22.13
C ALA A 7 -0.55 20.11 22.08
N ILE A 8 0.34 20.47 21.14
CA ILE A 8 0.77 21.86 20.92
C ILE A 8 -0.42 22.70 20.43
N ALA A 9 -1.20 22.21 19.46
CA ALA A 9 -2.36 22.92 18.94
C ALA A 9 -3.43 23.13 20.02
N LEU A 10 -3.71 22.10 20.82
CA LEU A 10 -4.64 22.20 21.96
C LEU A 10 -4.13 23.17 23.04
N GLY A 11 -2.82 23.12 23.32
CA GLY A 11 -2.16 24.04 24.24
C GLY A 11 -2.27 25.50 23.79
N LEU A 12 -2.15 25.79 22.50
CA LEU A 12 -2.33 27.13 21.93
C LEU A 12 -3.78 27.63 22.07
N VAL A 13 -4.77 26.75 21.88
CA VAL A 13 -6.20 27.10 22.08
C VAL A 13 -6.46 27.42 23.56
N LEU A 14 -6.00 26.58 24.48
CA LEU A 14 -6.16 26.83 25.93
C LEU A 14 -5.43 28.10 26.40
N LEU A 15 -4.26 28.37 25.85
CA LEU A 15 -3.51 29.60 26.14
C LEU A 15 -4.25 30.84 25.66
N ALA A 16 -4.93 30.78 24.50
CA ALA A 16 -5.76 31.85 23.99
C ALA A 16 -6.96 32.13 24.92
N GLU A 17 -7.64 31.09 25.43
CA GLU A 17 -8.75 31.23 26.39
C GLU A 17 -8.31 31.83 27.72
N ILE A 18 -7.13 31.44 28.23
CA ILE A 18 -6.56 31.99 29.47
C ILE A 18 -6.21 33.48 29.30
N ILE A 19 -5.67 33.87 28.15
CA ILE A 19 -5.31 35.27 27.87
C ILE A 19 -6.59 36.13 27.72
N ASP A 20 -7.61 35.61 27.05
CA ASP A 20 -8.90 36.32 26.87
C ASP A 20 -9.62 36.51 28.21
N GLY A 21 -9.58 35.52 29.09
CA GLY A 21 -10.16 35.62 30.44
C GLY A 21 -9.40 36.56 31.37
N SER A 22 -8.12 36.89 31.12
CA SER A 22 -7.27 37.68 31.99
C SER A 22 -7.20 39.18 31.66
N THR A 23 -7.54 39.62 30.45
CA THR A 23 -7.38 41.00 30.02
C THR A 23 -8.40 41.46 28.97
N ASN A 24 -9.39 42.21 29.45
CA ASN A 24 -10.35 42.92 28.57
C ASN A 24 -9.75 43.95 27.61
N LYS A 25 -8.42 44.11 27.57
CA LYS A 25 -7.73 45.13 26.75
C LYS A 25 -6.96 44.58 25.54
N PHE A 26 -6.84 43.28 25.37
CA PHE A 26 -6.06 42.65 24.28
C PHE A 26 -6.87 41.61 23.50
N GLY A 27 -8.18 41.72 23.41
CA GLY A 27 -9.08 40.76 22.76
C GLY A 27 -8.65 40.39 21.33
N PHE A 28 -8.08 41.32 20.57
CA PHE A 28 -7.59 41.04 19.21
C PHE A 28 -6.33 40.14 19.20
N LEU A 29 -5.45 40.31 20.16
CA LEU A 29 -4.22 39.51 20.26
C LEU A 29 -4.48 38.07 20.72
N ALA A 30 -5.58 37.82 21.45
CA ALA A 30 -5.99 36.48 21.86
C ALA A 30 -6.79 35.74 20.78
N VAL A 31 -7.57 36.46 19.97
CA VAL A 31 -8.40 35.86 18.90
C VAL A 31 -7.54 35.19 17.81
N VAL A 32 -6.41 35.83 17.42
CA VAL A 32 -5.55 35.31 16.34
C VAL A 32 -4.95 33.94 16.67
N PRO A 33 -4.29 33.70 17.83
CA PRO A 33 -3.78 32.38 18.17
C PRO A 33 -4.89 31.34 18.39
N GLY A 34 -6.06 31.75 18.90
CA GLY A 34 -7.22 30.87 19.05
C GLY A 34 -7.75 30.36 17.71
N VAL A 35 -7.95 31.26 16.74
CA VAL A 35 -8.41 30.90 15.39
C VAL A 35 -7.38 30.01 14.67
N LEU A 36 -6.10 30.40 14.72
CA LEU A 36 -5.01 29.59 14.13
C LEU A 36 -4.92 28.20 14.78
N GLY A 37 -4.98 28.12 16.11
CA GLY A 37 -4.95 26.86 16.85
C GLY A 37 -6.12 25.95 16.47
N THR A 38 -7.32 26.51 16.31
CA THR A 38 -8.51 25.75 15.88
C THR A 38 -8.35 25.21 14.45
N ILE A 39 -7.86 26.02 13.51
CA ILE A 39 -7.60 25.59 12.14
C ILE A 39 -6.58 24.46 12.12
N PHE A 40 -5.47 24.60 12.83
CA PHE A 40 -4.46 23.55 12.93
C PHE A 40 -5.02 22.27 13.57
N ALA A 41 -5.82 22.38 14.65
CA ALA A 41 -6.44 21.22 15.28
C ALA A 41 -7.36 20.45 14.32
N ILE A 42 -8.14 21.16 13.50
CA ILE A 42 -9.01 20.53 12.49
C ILE A 42 -8.18 19.82 11.43
N ILE A 43 -7.16 20.48 10.86
CA ILE A 43 -6.29 19.89 9.82
C ILE A 43 -5.59 18.64 10.37
N PHE A 44 -4.99 18.73 11.55
CA PHE A 44 -4.31 17.58 12.16
C PHE A 44 -5.29 16.48 12.58
N GLY A 45 -6.49 16.83 13.00
CA GLY A 45 -7.56 15.86 13.30
C GLY A 45 -7.95 15.05 12.07
N ILE A 46 -8.18 15.71 10.93
CA ILE A 46 -8.48 15.05 9.65
C ILE A 46 -7.31 14.17 9.22
N TRP A 47 -6.09 14.66 9.30
CA TRP A 47 -4.90 13.90 8.92
C TRP A 47 -4.69 12.67 9.83
N THR A 48 -4.93 12.80 11.13
CA THR A 48 -4.87 11.66 12.06
C THR A 48 -5.92 10.61 11.75
N LEU A 49 -7.17 11.03 11.48
CA LEU A 49 -8.24 10.12 11.07
C LEU A 49 -7.89 9.38 9.78
N TRP A 50 -7.32 10.07 8.80
CA TRP A 50 -6.85 9.44 7.55
C TRP A 50 -5.81 8.35 7.83
N ASN A 51 -4.79 8.63 8.65
CA ASN A 51 -3.78 7.63 9.00
C ASN A 51 -4.36 6.43 9.76
N ILE A 52 -5.36 6.65 10.64
CA ILE A 52 -6.06 5.56 11.33
C ILE A 52 -6.80 4.67 10.33
N ILE A 53 -7.48 5.26 9.34
CA ILE A 53 -8.18 4.52 8.28
C ILE A 53 -7.18 3.70 7.47
N VAL A 54 -6.05 4.28 7.06
CA VAL A 54 -5.01 3.57 6.31
C VAL A 54 -4.45 2.39 7.11
N VAL A 55 -4.16 2.57 8.40
CA VAL A 55 -3.69 1.47 9.25
C VAL A 55 -4.78 0.41 9.45
N ALA A 56 -6.04 0.81 9.65
CA ALA A 56 -7.13 -0.15 9.79
C ALA A 56 -7.39 -0.97 8.52
N SER A 57 -7.22 -0.37 7.33
CA SER A 57 -7.36 -1.05 6.04
C SER A 57 -6.13 -1.88 5.67
N GLY A 58 -4.98 -1.60 6.26
CA GLY A 58 -3.71 -2.29 5.98
C GLY A 58 -3.56 -3.66 6.63
N PHE A 59 -4.42 -3.99 7.60
CA PHE A 59 -4.40 -5.32 8.21
C PHE A 59 -4.73 -6.39 7.16
N GLY A 60 -3.83 -7.38 7.00
CA GLY A 60 -3.98 -8.48 6.03
C GLY A 60 -3.40 -8.21 4.63
N ILE A 61 -2.82 -7.04 4.36
CA ILE A 61 -2.15 -6.77 3.06
C ILE A 61 -1.01 -7.77 2.84
N GLN A 62 -0.20 -8.03 3.86
CA GLN A 62 0.92 -8.96 3.80
C GLN A 62 0.46 -10.39 3.45
N GLU A 63 -0.64 -10.83 4.06
CA GLU A 63 -1.23 -12.15 3.78
C GLU A 63 -1.74 -12.24 2.34
N LYS A 64 -2.42 -11.20 1.86
CA LYS A 64 -2.87 -11.12 0.46
C LYS A 64 -1.71 -11.18 -0.53
N ILE A 65 -0.62 -10.46 -0.25
CA ILE A 65 0.60 -10.50 -1.06
C ILE A 65 1.10 -11.94 -1.15
N GLY A 66 1.23 -12.66 -0.01
CA GLY A 66 1.65 -14.05 0.01
C GLY A 66 0.75 -14.95 -0.84
N ILE A 67 -0.56 -14.79 -0.76
CA ILE A 67 -1.52 -15.58 -1.57
C ILE A 67 -1.31 -15.36 -3.07
N TYR A 68 -1.16 -14.11 -3.52
CA TYR A 68 -0.95 -13.83 -4.94
C TYR A 68 0.44 -14.27 -5.44
N GLU A 69 1.48 -14.17 -4.61
CA GLU A 69 2.83 -14.68 -4.93
C GLU A 69 2.80 -16.19 -5.08
N ASP A 70 2.14 -16.92 -4.18
CA ASP A 70 1.98 -18.37 -4.27
C ASP A 70 1.18 -18.79 -5.52
N GLN A 71 0.08 -18.08 -5.81
CA GLN A 71 -0.70 -18.33 -7.03
C GLN A 71 0.13 -18.11 -8.31
N ASN A 72 0.89 -17.02 -8.37
CA ASN A 72 1.74 -16.75 -9.52
C ASN A 72 2.82 -17.83 -9.68
N THR A 73 3.42 -18.27 -8.59
CA THR A 73 4.40 -19.37 -8.61
C THR A 73 3.80 -20.67 -9.14
N GLN A 74 2.57 -21.01 -8.75
CA GLN A 74 1.87 -22.19 -9.26
C GLN A 74 1.56 -22.07 -10.76
N ILE A 75 1.15 -20.88 -11.21
CA ILE A 75 0.90 -20.60 -12.62
C ILE A 75 2.20 -20.71 -13.43
N GLU A 76 3.29 -20.13 -12.96
CA GLU A 76 4.61 -20.22 -13.58
C GLU A 76 5.07 -21.67 -13.75
N GLN A 77 4.94 -22.48 -12.70
CA GLN A 77 5.26 -23.92 -12.77
C GLN A 77 4.38 -24.68 -13.74
N SER A 78 3.08 -24.34 -13.81
CA SER A 78 2.15 -24.96 -14.75
C SER A 78 2.47 -24.62 -16.21
N ILE A 79 2.81 -23.34 -16.46
CA ILE A 79 3.20 -22.88 -17.81
C ILE A 79 4.54 -23.49 -18.20
N ASP A 80 5.51 -23.55 -17.27
CA ASP A 80 6.83 -24.19 -17.53
C ASP A 80 6.68 -25.67 -17.88
N ALA A 81 5.83 -26.40 -17.17
CA ALA A 81 5.50 -27.79 -17.49
C ALA A 81 4.86 -27.94 -18.89
N ALA A 82 3.98 -27.01 -19.26
CA ALA A 82 3.36 -27.00 -20.59
C ALA A 82 4.39 -26.71 -21.69
N VAL A 83 5.30 -25.76 -21.48
CA VAL A 83 6.41 -25.44 -22.40
C VAL A 83 7.32 -26.65 -22.55
N LYS A 84 7.66 -27.32 -21.46
CA LYS A 84 8.50 -28.52 -21.49
C LYS A 84 7.86 -29.64 -22.31
N ALA A 85 6.58 -29.92 -22.06
CA ALA A 85 5.82 -30.94 -22.81
C ALA A 85 5.72 -30.60 -24.31
N TYR A 86 5.52 -29.31 -24.64
CA TYR A 86 5.52 -28.84 -26.03
C TYR A 86 6.87 -29.03 -26.70
N CYS A 87 7.96 -28.65 -26.03
CA CYS A 87 9.32 -28.83 -26.56
C CYS A 87 9.68 -30.30 -26.76
N GLU A 88 9.27 -31.21 -25.87
CA GLU A 88 9.42 -32.65 -26.01
C GLU A 88 8.68 -33.20 -27.23
N HIS A 89 7.45 -32.73 -27.44
CA HIS A 89 6.63 -33.14 -28.58
C HIS A 89 7.22 -32.67 -29.92
N GLU A 90 7.67 -31.42 -29.99
CA GLU A 90 8.26 -30.83 -31.21
C GLU A 90 9.75 -31.13 -31.39
N GLN A 91 10.37 -31.91 -30.49
CA GLN A 91 11.80 -32.22 -30.47
C GLN A 91 12.70 -30.97 -30.44
N ILE A 92 12.23 -29.91 -29.80
CA ILE A 92 12.94 -28.64 -29.61
C ILE A 92 13.68 -28.66 -28.27
N THR A 93 14.86 -28.02 -28.20
CA THR A 93 15.60 -27.91 -26.94
C THR A 93 14.85 -27.02 -25.96
N TYR A 94 14.45 -27.61 -24.83
CA TYR A 94 13.85 -26.87 -23.72
C TYR A 94 14.92 -25.99 -23.05
N VAL A 95 14.54 -24.71 -22.82
CA VAL A 95 15.32 -23.78 -22.01
C VAL A 95 14.47 -23.44 -20.80
N GLN A 96 14.97 -23.76 -19.59
CA GLN A 96 14.25 -23.50 -18.36
C GLN A 96 13.89 -22.02 -18.23
N MET A 97 12.64 -21.76 -17.90
CA MET A 97 12.16 -20.39 -17.68
C MET A 97 12.74 -19.84 -16.38
N SER A 98 13.16 -18.59 -16.41
CA SER A 98 13.47 -17.84 -15.20
C SER A 98 12.19 -17.31 -14.56
N ASP A 99 12.22 -17.06 -13.26
CA ASP A 99 11.10 -16.48 -12.54
C ASP A 99 10.58 -15.22 -13.24
N GLY A 100 9.26 -15.13 -13.43
CA GLY A 100 8.63 -14.01 -14.12
C GLY A 100 8.70 -14.04 -15.66
N ALA A 101 9.26 -15.11 -16.27
CA ALA A 101 9.39 -15.21 -17.73
C ALA A 101 8.08 -15.56 -18.46
N VAL A 102 6.95 -15.66 -17.75
CA VAL A 102 5.62 -15.98 -18.34
C VAL A 102 5.30 -15.07 -19.53
N ALA A 103 5.61 -13.78 -19.44
CA ALA A 103 5.37 -12.84 -20.55
C ALA A 103 6.20 -13.15 -21.81
N LEU A 104 7.31 -13.87 -21.68
CA LEU A 104 8.16 -14.25 -22.81
C LEU A 104 7.68 -15.51 -23.53
N VAL A 105 6.82 -16.32 -22.90
CA VAL A 105 6.24 -17.54 -23.51
C VAL A 105 5.47 -17.21 -24.77
N ALA A 106 4.68 -16.14 -24.76
CA ALA A 106 3.90 -15.71 -25.92
C ALA A 106 4.78 -15.36 -27.14
N ALA A 107 5.98 -14.82 -26.89
CA ALA A 107 6.92 -14.48 -27.95
C ALA A 107 7.74 -15.68 -28.42
N ALA A 108 8.12 -16.56 -27.50
CA ALA A 108 8.96 -17.72 -27.80
C ALA A 108 8.16 -18.91 -28.35
N TYR A 109 6.93 -19.10 -27.89
CA TYR A 109 6.07 -20.24 -28.23
C TYR A 109 4.65 -19.77 -28.56
N PRO A 110 4.43 -19.09 -29.71
CA PRO A 110 3.14 -18.48 -30.05
C PRO A 110 2.00 -19.52 -30.21
N GLU A 111 2.29 -20.73 -30.63
CA GLU A 111 1.31 -21.80 -30.78
C GLU A 111 0.83 -22.28 -29.40
N LEU A 112 1.74 -22.45 -28.44
CA LEU A 112 1.43 -22.82 -27.08
C LEU A 112 0.64 -21.70 -26.38
N ALA A 113 1.05 -20.44 -26.56
CA ALA A 113 0.38 -19.27 -26.00
C ALA A 113 -1.04 -19.08 -26.56
N SER A 114 -1.34 -19.61 -27.76
CA SER A 114 -2.68 -19.59 -28.34
C SER A 114 -3.62 -20.64 -27.74
N SER A 115 -3.10 -21.61 -26.98
CA SER A 115 -3.93 -22.59 -26.28
C SER A 115 -4.78 -21.89 -25.20
N GLU A 116 -6.05 -22.24 -25.10
CA GLU A 116 -7.00 -21.61 -24.18
C GLU A 116 -6.51 -21.70 -22.71
N LEU A 117 -5.93 -22.83 -22.32
CA LEU A 117 -5.42 -23.05 -20.97
C LEU A 117 -4.28 -22.09 -20.64
N VAL A 118 -3.25 -22.04 -21.48
CA VAL A 118 -2.05 -21.20 -21.25
C VAL A 118 -2.44 -19.73 -21.31
N LYS A 119 -3.29 -19.34 -22.25
CA LYS A 119 -3.80 -17.98 -22.37
C LYS A 119 -4.52 -17.54 -21.08
N THR A 120 -5.42 -18.36 -20.56
CA THR A 120 -6.16 -18.08 -19.32
C THR A 120 -5.18 -17.94 -18.13
N GLN A 121 -4.20 -18.84 -18.02
CA GLN A 121 -3.18 -18.76 -16.97
C GLN A 121 -2.35 -17.48 -17.06
N MET A 122 -1.95 -17.06 -18.27
CA MET A 122 -1.22 -15.80 -18.48
C MET A 122 -2.05 -14.57 -18.12
N GLU A 123 -3.36 -14.58 -18.43
CA GLU A 123 -4.27 -13.50 -18.05
C GLU A 123 -4.40 -13.39 -16.52
N VAL A 124 -4.56 -14.53 -15.82
CA VAL A 124 -4.62 -14.56 -14.35
C VAL A 124 -3.29 -14.09 -13.75
N TRP A 125 -2.16 -14.58 -14.26
CA TRP A 125 -0.83 -14.15 -13.81
C TRP A 125 -0.63 -12.64 -13.96
N THR A 126 -1.05 -12.08 -15.09
CA THR A 126 -0.96 -10.64 -15.36
C THR A 126 -1.84 -9.84 -14.41
N SER A 127 -3.07 -10.31 -14.15
CA SER A 127 -3.98 -9.68 -13.19
C SER A 127 -3.41 -9.72 -11.77
N ASN A 128 -2.92 -10.88 -11.32
CA ASN A 128 -2.29 -11.04 -10.02
C ASN A 128 -1.05 -10.15 -9.86
N SER A 129 -0.23 -10.04 -10.90
CA SER A 129 0.97 -9.19 -10.89
C SER A 129 0.63 -7.72 -10.75
N LYS A 130 -0.49 -7.28 -11.33
CA LYS A 130 -1.00 -5.92 -11.14
C LYS A 130 -1.47 -5.70 -9.71
N GLU A 131 -2.30 -6.61 -9.19
CA GLU A 131 -2.76 -6.56 -7.80
C GLU A 131 -1.60 -6.57 -6.80
N LEU A 132 -0.56 -7.39 -7.04
CA LEU A 132 0.65 -7.42 -6.22
C LEU A 132 1.36 -6.06 -6.19
N LYS A 133 1.44 -5.38 -7.33
CA LYS A 133 2.05 -4.05 -7.40
C LYS A 133 1.25 -3.04 -6.58
N ASP A 134 -0.08 -3.07 -6.69
CA ASP A 134 -0.97 -2.17 -5.98
C ASP A 134 -0.92 -2.46 -4.46
N LEU A 135 -0.98 -3.73 -4.05
CA LEU A 135 -0.85 -4.14 -2.65
C LEU A 135 0.51 -3.78 -2.03
N LYS A 136 1.61 -3.92 -2.80
CA LYS A 136 2.95 -3.51 -2.34
C LYS A 136 3.03 -1.97 -2.16
N SER A 137 2.34 -1.20 -2.99
CA SER A 137 2.21 0.25 -2.81
C SER A 137 1.41 0.59 -1.55
N ASP A 138 0.28 -0.08 -1.35
CA ASP A 138 -0.56 0.10 -0.16
C ASP A 138 0.19 -0.28 1.14
N LEU A 139 1.02 -1.32 1.08
CA LEU A 139 1.87 -1.72 2.21
C LEU A 139 2.87 -0.64 2.60
N VAL A 140 3.43 0.07 1.63
CA VAL A 140 4.33 1.23 1.89
C VAL A 140 3.57 2.35 2.58
N ASP A 141 2.35 2.66 2.13
CA ASP A 141 1.52 3.69 2.74
C ASP A 141 1.06 3.28 4.15
N PHE A 142 0.74 2.00 4.36
CA PHE A 142 0.45 1.42 5.67
C PHE A 142 1.63 1.60 6.65
N HIS A 143 2.84 1.22 6.27
CA HIS A 143 4.03 1.39 7.12
C HIS A 143 4.32 2.86 7.40
N ARG A 144 4.11 3.74 6.42
CA ARG A 144 4.24 5.19 6.62
C ARG A 144 3.23 5.71 7.64
N ALA A 145 1.96 5.30 7.53
CA ALA A 145 0.93 5.69 8.48
C ALA A 145 1.21 5.15 9.89
N GLN A 146 1.65 3.89 10.02
CA GLN A 146 2.11 3.31 11.28
C GLN A 146 3.24 4.12 11.90
N TYR A 147 4.26 4.48 11.12
CA TYR A 147 5.37 5.29 11.61
C TYR A 147 4.90 6.62 12.22
N PHE A 148 3.93 7.28 11.60
CA PHE A 148 3.39 8.54 12.11
C PHE A 148 2.51 8.36 13.35
N LEU A 149 1.73 7.29 13.44
CA LEU A 149 0.84 7.03 14.57
C LEU A 149 1.61 6.51 15.80
N TYR A 150 2.55 5.60 15.62
CA TYR A 150 3.20 4.85 16.71
C TYR A 150 4.66 5.26 16.96
N PHE A 151 5.11 6.42 16.46
CA PHE A 151 6.48 6.94 16.68
C PHE A 151 7.61 6.01 16.21
N GLY A 152 7.39 5.28 15.13
CA GLY A 152 8.39 4.37 14.55
C GLY A 152 8.47 3.01 15.25
N GLY A 153 7.57 2.70 16.18
CA GLY A 153 7.42 1.36 16.73
C GLY A 153 6.68 0.46 15.75
N GLU A 154 7.31 -0.61 15.31
CA GLU A 154 6.58 -1.68 14.64
C GLU A 154 5.67 -2.38 15.63
N LEU A 155 4.40 -2.54 15.29
CA LEU A 155 3.52 -3.48 15.98
C LEU A 155 3.91 -4.88 15.48
N SER A 156 4.72 -5.57 16.30
CA SER A 156 5.02 -6.99 16.12
C SER A 156 3.79 -7.86 16.36
#